data_594e91eddc7e97917b6395f94e8246fb
#
_entry.id   594e91eddc7e97917b6395f94e8246fb
#
_cell.length_a   1.000
_cell.length_b   1.000
_cell.length_c   1.000
_cell.angle_alpha   90.00
_cell.angle_beta   90.00
_cell.angle_gamma   90.00
#
_symmetry.space_group_name_H-M   'P 1'
#
loop_
_entity.id
_entity.type
_entity.pdbx_description
1 polymer ?
#
loop_
_entity_poly.entity_id
_entity_poly.type
_entity_poly.pdbx_seq_one_letter_code
_entity_poly.pdbx_strand_id
1 'polypeptide(L)'
;MIDIVPAVDEEYETALALLFDRLPADQQQASIADVLKALRRGRITLHGLLTARVEGAISGAILYIMQADRTAFVWPPATSGAGSMSATEDALLREVIRRIEMADAWIGQCLIDRHWRQERATLERNGFSHLTDLRFLVRRLDEAPGKPAGAAAEAAETLETVVYQPGVNDSRFARLIEQTYRETRDCPELEGTRTGEQALVSHRMSGDFDPSRWRLFRWRARDAGVLLMNDHPEQAAWEVVYLGVARDCRGNGLGRRMLAEGLSAARAAQRSAVLLAVDCRNEYAGKVYDDLGFVETDRRAVHLYFPPPARAVAARR
;
A
#
# COMPACT_ATOMS: atom_id res chain seq x y z
N MET A 1 34.91 6.41 -6.64
CA MET A 1 33.84 7.33 -6.21
C MET A 1 32.53 6.73 -6.70
N ILE A 2 31.47 6.67 -5.87
CA ILE A 2 30.14 6.17 -6.28
C ILE A 2 29.36 7.40 -6.76
N ASP A 3 28.91 7.37 -8.00
CA ASP A 3 28.10 8.41 -8.59
C ASP A 3 26.65 7.91 -8.70
N ILE A 4 25.67 8.68 -8.16
CA ILE A 4 24.25 8.33 -8.18
C ILE A 4 23.52 9.28 -9.14
N VAL A 5 23.00 8.71 -10.21
CA VAL A 5 22.32 9.48 -11.27
C VAL A 5 20.97 8.85 -11.63
N PRO A 6 20.02 9.63 -12.17
CA PRO A 6 18.83 9.07 -12.79
C PRO A 6 19.21 8.12 -13.91
N ALA A 7 18.54 6.97 -13.97
CA ALA A 7 18.69 6.04 -15.09
C ALA A 7 18.18 6.70 -16.38
N VAL A 8 18.88 6.47 -17.49
CA VAL A 8 18.42 6.85 -18.83
C VAL A 8 17.69 5.67 -19.49
N ASP A 9 16.93 5.93 -20.54
CA ASP A 9 16.03 4.94 -21.16
C ASP A 9 16.74 3.63 -21.53
N GLU A 10 17.99 3.72 -22.03
CA GLU A 10 18.79 2.58 -22.43
C GLU A 10 19.25 1.71 -21.23
N GLU A 11 19.14 2.23 -20.01
CA GLU A 11 19.57 1.57 -18.79
C GLU A 11 18.39 0.96 -18.01
N TYR A 12 17.16 1.27 -18.37
CA TYR A 12 15.98 0.83 -17.61
C TYR A 12 15.93 -0.68 -17.45
N GLU A 13 16.20 -1.45 -18.51
CA GLU A 13 16.18 -2.90 -18.45
C GLU A 13 17.24 -3.43 -17.49
N THR A 14 18.47 -2.91 -17.56
CA THR A 14 19.58 -3.31 -16.67
C THR A 14 19.31 -2.94 -15.21
N ALA A 15 18.80 -1.73 -14.96
CA ALA A 15 18.50 -1.28 -13.60
C ALA A 15 17.32 -2.07 -12.98
N LEU A 16 16.27 -2.35 -13.77
CA LEU A 16 15.15 -3.19 -13.34
C LEU A 16 15.56 -4.64 -13.12
N ALA A 17 16.49 -5.17 -13.92
CA ALA A 17 17.03 -6.51 -13.71
C ALA A 17 17.73 -6.65 -12.36
N LEU A 18 18.45 -5.62 -11.91
CA LEU A 18 19.02 -5.59 -10.56
C LEU A 18 17.92 -5.59 -9.48
N LEU A 19 16.90 -4.74 -9.61
CA LEU A 19 15.83 -4.64 -8.62
C LEU A 19 15.00 -5.92 -8.50
N PHE A 20 14.87 -6.68 -9.58
CA PHE A 20 14.09 -7.92 -9.62
C PHE A 20 14.97 -9.19 -9.55
N ASP A 21 16.27 -9.07 -9.28
CA ASP A 21 17.23 -10.20 -9.24
C ASP A 21 16.82 -11.34 -8.29
N ARG A 22 16.00 -11.03 -7.27
CA ARG A 22 15.51 -12.00 -6.28
C ARG A 22 14.29 -12.78 -6.72
N LEU A 23 13.67 -12.39 -7.82
CA LEU A 23 12.56 -13.14 -8.39
C LEU A 23 13.11 -14.35 -9.17
N PRO A 24 12.37 -15.47 -9.23
CA PRO A 24 12.66 -16.53 -10.20
C PRO A 24 12.83 -15.95 -11.60
N ALA A 25 13.75 -16.51 -12.40
CA ALA A 25 14.15 -15.92 -13.68
C ALA A 25 13.00 -15.67 -14.67
N ASP A 26 12.00 -16.55 -14.69
CA ASP A 26 10.80 -16.42 -15.48
C ASP A 26 9.91 -15.24 -15.00
N GLN A 27 9.79 -15.05 -13.71
CA GLN A 27 9.06 -13.95 -13.10
C GLN A 27 9.82 -12.63 -13.23
N GLN A 28 11.15 -12.64 -13.13
CA GLN A 28 11.98 -11.47 -13.32
C GLN A 28 11.78 -10.88 -14.72
N GLN A 29 11.91 -11.69 -15.77
CA GLN A 29 11.71 -11.25 -17.14
C GLN A 29 10.29 -10.73 -17.40
N ALA A 30 9.28 -11.43 -16.89
CA ALA A 30 7.89 -11.01 -17.00
C ALA A 30 7.66 -9.65 -16.31
N SER A 31 8.18 -9.45 -15.10
CA SER A 31 8.05 -8.21 -14.34
C SER A 31 8.73 -7.03 -15.05
N ILE A 32 9.93 -7.22 -15.60
CA ILE A 32 10.62 -6.19 -16.38
C ILE A 32 9.80 -5.82 -17.61
N ALA A 33 9.31 -6.82 -18.36
CA ALA A 33 8.50 -6.59 -19.56
C ALA A 33 7.20 -5.82 -19.24
N ASP A 34 6.54 -6.15 -18.13
CA ASP A 34 5.31 -5.48 -17.69
C ASP A 34 5.56 -4.02 -17.29
N VAL A 35 6.63 -3.74 -16.55
CA VAL A 35 7.04 -2.37 -16.20
C VAL A 35 7.34 -1.56 -17.45
N LEU A 36 8.16 -2.08 -18.38
CA LEU A 36 8.50 -1.40 -19.61
C LEU A 36 7.28 -1.20 -20.54
N LYS A 37 6.34 -2.15 -20.54
CA LYS A 37 5.07 -2.03 -21.25
C LYS A 37 4.18 -0.94 -20.64
N ALA A 38 4.09 -0.87 -19.30
CA ALA A 38 3.34 0.16 -18.60
C ALA A 38 3.94 1.56 -18.86
N LEU A 39 5.28 1.67 -18.84
CA LEU A 39 6.01 2.89 -19.19
C LEU A 39 5.69 3.35 -20.64
N ARG A 40 5.82 2.46 -21.64
CA ARG A 40 5.50 2.77 -23.04
C ARG A 40 4.04 3.20 -23.25
N ARG A 41 3.12 2.75 -22.40
CA ARG A 41 1.70 3.15 -22.42
C ARG A 41 1.42 4.44 -21.65
N GLY A 42 2.44 5.07 -21.06
CA GLY A 42 2.29 6.27 -20.22
C GLY A 42 1.52 6.05 -18.93
N ARG A 43 1.38 4.78 -18.49
CA ARG A 43 0.70 4.44 -17.22
C ARG A 43 1.57 4.70 -15.99
N ILE A 44 2.89 4.62 -16.16
CA ILE A 44 3.89 4.88 -15.10
C ILE A 44 5.03 5.72 -15.66
N THR A 45 5.82 6.30 -14.76
CA THR A 45 7.11 6.94 -15.08
C THR A 45 8.21 6.30 -14.25
N LEU A 46 9.44 6.30 -14.76
CA LEU A 46 10.63 5.80 -14.07
C LEU A 46 11.57 6.95 -13.65
N HIS A 47 11.06 8.18 -13.49
CA HIS A 47 11.87 9.33 -13.06
C HIS A 47 12.56 9.12 -11.70
N GLY A 48 12.04 8.23 -10.87
CA GLY A 48 12.65 7.86 -9.60
C GLY A 48 13.55 6.63 -9.66
N LEU A 49 13.84 6.09 -10.84
CA LEU A 49 14.82 5.02 -11.00
C LEU A 49 16.22 5.64 -11.05
N LEU A 50 17.04 5.31 -10.05
CA LEU A 50 18.40 5.80 -9.93
C LEU A 50 19.37 4.63 -10.08
N THR A 51 20.53 4.92 -10.71
CA THR A 51 21.65 3.97 -10.82
C THR A 51 22.85 4.48 -10.03
N ALA A 52 23.55 3.58 -9.37
CA ALA A 52 24.87 3.80 -8.83
C ALA A 52 25.92 3.38 -9.84
N ARG A 53 26.93 4.22 -10.07
CA ARG A 53 28.01 3.92 -11.00
C ARG A 53 29.36 3.90 -10.29
N VAL A 54 30.15 2.90 -10.60
CA VAL A 54 31.55 2.78 -10.19
C VAL A 54 32.36 2.61 -11.48
N GLU A 55 33.33 3.50 -11.69
CA GLU A 55 34.16 3.53 -12.91
C GLU A 55 33.33 3.56 -14.22
N GLY A 56 32.17 4.20 -14.17
CA GLY A 56 31.24 4.34 -15.32
C GLY A 56 30.27 3.17 -15.52
N ALA A 57 30.47 2.03 -14.86
CA ALA A 57 29.59 0.89 -14.95
C ALA A 57 28.48 0.93 -13.88
N ILE A 58 27.26 0.47 -14.23
CA ILE A 58 26.17 0.34 -13.27
C ILE A 58 26.52 -0.74 -12.24
N SER A 59 26.61 -0.35 -10.98
CA SER A 59 26.91 -1.21 -9.83
C SER A 59 25.72 -1.39 -8.88
N GLY A 60 24.63 -0.63 -9.08
CA GLY A 60 23.42 -0.75 -8.26
C GLY A 60 22.29 0.08 -8.81
N ALA A 61 21.09 -0.19 -8.32
CA ALA A 61 19.86 0.54 -8.65
C ALA A 61 18.93 0.67 -7.44
N ILE A 62 18.09 1.70 -7.45
CA ILE A 62 16.99 1.92 -6.51
C ILE A 62 15.85 2.61 -7.24
N LEU A 63 14.60 2.29 -6.88
CA LEU A 63 13.43 2.96 -7.42
C LEU A 63 12.63 3.60 -6.30
N TYR A 64 12.21 4.85 -6.49
CA TYR A 64 11.17 5.46 -5.67
C TYR A 64 10.09 6.08 -6.55
N ILE A 65 8.86 6.09 -6.04
CA ILE A 65 7.70 6.66 -6.73
C ILE A 65 6.99 7.60 -5.77
N MET A 66 6.91 8.88 -6.14
CA MET A 66 6.12 9.86 -5.40
C MET A 66 4.64 9.71 -5.76
N GLN A 67 3.80 9.58 -4.75
CA GLN A 67 2.35 9.55 -4.91
C GLN A 67 1.75 10.96 -4.77
N ALA A 68 0.54 11.14 -5.30
CA ALA A 68 -0.17 12.42 -5.23
C ALA A 68 -0.49 12.89 -3.79
N ASP A 69 -0.56 11.95 -2.83
CA ASP A 69 -0.74 12.22 -1.41
C ASP A 69 0.58 12.52 -0.68
N ARG A 70 1.69 12.68 -1.45
CA ARG A 70 3.04 12.92 -0.94
C ARG A 70 3.66 11.74 -0.17
N THR A 71 3.13 10.54 -0.32
CA THR A 71 3.81 9.30 0.07
C THR A 71 4.87 8.95 -0.97
N ALA A 72 6.07 8.59 -0.55
CA ALA A 72 7.10 8.01 -1.41
C ALA A 72 7.16 6.50 -1.22
N PHE A 73 6.81 5.73 -2.24
CA PHE A 73 7.11 4.30 -2.24
C PHE A 73 8.54 4.08 -2.70
N VAL A 74 9.31 3.29 -1.93
CA VAL A 74 10.72 3.01 -2.18
C VAL A 74 10.90 1.51 -2.31
N TRP A 75 11.50 1.05 -3.42
CA TRP A 75 12.04 -0.31 -3.53
C TRP A 75 13.41 -0.35 -2.86
N PRO A 76 13.76 -1.43 -2.15
CA PRO A 76 15.08 -1.53 -1.55
C PRO A 76 16.17 -1.46 -2.63
N PRO A 77 17.33 -0.87 -2.30
CA PRO A 77 18.44 -0.85 -3.26
C PRO A 77 18.93 -2.26 -3.57
N ALA A 78 19.35 -2.46 -4.80
CA ALA A 78 19.98 -3.69 -5.26
C ALA A 78 21.34 -3.36 -5.89
N THR A 79 22.33 -4.25 -5.71
CA THR A 79 23.69 -4.04 -6.19
C THR A 79 24.23 -5.28 -6.91
N SER A 80 25.07 -5.09 -7.92
CA SER A 80 25.78 -6.14 -8.63
C SER A 80 27.24 -6.21 -8.18
N GLY A 81 27.79 -7.44 -8.05
CA GLY A 81 29.22 -7.68 -7.86
C GLY A 81 29.71 -7.75 -6.42
N ALA A 82 30.98 -8.14 -6.26
CA ALA A 82 31.66 -8.42 -4.98
C ALA A 82 32.27 -7.17 -4.30
N GLY A 83 31.95 -5.97 -4.76
CA GLY A 83 32.44 -4.71 -4.16
C GLY A 83 31.78 -4.38 -2.82
N SER A 84 32.04 -3.17 -2.28
CA SER A 84 31.41 -2.69 -1.04
C SER A 84 29.91 -2.45 -1.27
N MET A 85 29.11 -3.53 -1.31
CA MET A 85 27.66 -3.52 -1.54
C MET A 85 26.97 -2.56 -0.58
N SER A 86 27.31 -2.61 0.70
CA SER A 86 26.72 -1.74 1.73
C SER A 86 26.96 -0.25 1.47
N ALA A 87 28.14 0.13 0.99
CA ALA A 87 28.42 1.56 0.69
C ALA A 87 27.58 2.06 -0.51
N THR A 88 27.38 1.22 -1.51
CA THR A 88 26.56 1.54 -2.68
C THR A 88 25.07 1.61 -2.33
N GLU A 89 24.57 0.64 -1.56
CA GLU A 89 23.21 0.65 -1.05
C GLU A 89 22.92 1.88 -0.20
N ASP A 90 23.84 2.24 0.72
CA ASP A 90 23.72 3.43 1.56
C ASP A 90 23.75 4.73 0.74
N ALA A 91 24.57 4.81 -0.31
CA ALA A 91 24.62 5.96 -1.19
C ALA A 91 23.30 6.12 -1.97
N LEU A 92 22.73 5.05 -2.50
CA LEU A 92 21.44 5.03 -3.18
C LEU A 92 20.31 5.48 -2.26
N LEU A 93 20.22 4.92 -1.04
CA LEU A 93 19.18 5.31 -0.07
C LEU A 93 19.31 6.76 0.38
N ARG A 94 20.52 7.24 0.66
CA ARG A 94 20.75 8.66 1.03
C ARG A 94 20.29 9.60 -0.09
N GLU A 95 20.54 9.26 -1.34
CA GLU A 95 20.08 10.09 -2.45
C GLU A 95 18.55 10.07 -2.58
N VAL A 96 17.90 8.92 -2.39
CA VAL A 96 16.42 8.84 -2.35
C VAL A 96 15.87 9.67 -1.19
N ILE A 97 16.43 9.52 0.01
CA ILE A 97 16.02 10.31 1.19
C ILE A 97 16.10 11.82 0.88
N ARG A 98 17.23 12.28 0.35
CA ARG A 98 17.38 13.68 -0.05
C ARG A 98 16.32 14.14 -1.04
N ARG A 99 15.96 13.29 -2.02
CA ARG A 99 14.95 13.62 -3.04
C ARG A 99 13.54 13.67 -2.47
N ILE A 100 13.16 12.72 -1.63
CA ILE A 100 11.84 12.70 -1.00
C ILE A 100 11.68 13.85 0.01
N GLU A 101 12.75 14.22 0.72
CA GLU A 101 12.76 15.43 1.57
C GLU A 101 12.59 16.71 0.76
N MET A 102 13.31 16.84 -0.36
CA MET A 102 13.18 17.99 -1.27
C MET A 102 11.80 18.09 -1.92
N ALA A 103 11.14 16.96 -2.14
CA ALA A 103 9.78 16.90 -2.67
C ALA A 103 8.69 17.08 -1.60
N ASP A 104 9.09 17.41 -0.36
CA ASP A 104 8.20 17.61 0.78
C ASP A 104 7.27 16.40 1.01
N ALA A 105 7.83 15.18 0.84
CA ALA A 105 7.11 13.97 1.20
C ALA A 105 6.85 13.95 2.71
N TRP A 106 5.69 13.46 3.12
CA TRP A 106 5.40 13.27 4.54
C TRP A 106 5.89 11.93 5.08
N ILE A 107 6.07 10.94 4.19
CA ILE A 107 6.56 9.60 4.53
C ILE A 107 7.24 8.92 3.34
N GLY A 108 8.31 8.20 3.60
CA GLY A 108 8.90 7.20 2.73
C GLY A 108 8.50 5.80 3.22
N GLN A 109 7.99 4.95 2.34
CA GLN A 109 7.52 3.61 2.66
C GLN A 109 8.24 2.58 1.81
N CYS A 110 8.81 1.56 2.45
CA CYS A 110 9.42 0.42 1.79
C CYS A 110 8.81 -0.89 2.33
N LEU A 111 8.34 -1.74 1.44
CA LEU A 111 7.82 -3.07 1.77
C LEU A 111 8.82 -4.12 1.27
N ILE A 112 9.29 -4.96 2.17
CA ILE A 112 10.22 -6.05 1.86
C ILE A 112 9.70 -7.39 2.36
N ASP A 113 10.16 -8.48 1.76
CA ASP A 113 9.95 -9.79 2.34
C ASP A 113 10.55 -9.83 3.76
N ARG A 114 9.79 -10.34 4.72
CA ARG A 114 10.22 -10.39 6.13
C ARG A 114 11.53 -11.17 6.36
N HIS A 115 11.89 -12.03 5.42
CA HIS A 115 13.11 -12.84 5.48
C HIS A 115 14.34 -12.13 4.90
N TRP A 116 14.19 -10.98 4.26
CA TRP A 116 15.27 -10.20 3.66
C TRP A 116 16.04 -9.42 4.71
N ARG A 117 16.94 -10.13 5.41
CA ARG A 117 17.66 -9.57 6.56
C ARG A 117 18.66 -8.47 6.17
N GLN A 118 19.31 -8.60 5.01
CA GLN A 118 20.30 -7.63 4.55
C GLN A 118 19.63 -6.31 4.21
N GLU A 119 18.52 -6.34 3.46
CA GLU A 119 17.74 -5.17 3.08
C GLU A 119 17.18 -4.48 4.31
N ARG A 120 16.66 -5.25 5.26
CA ARG A 120 16.21 -4.73 6.54
C ARG A 120 17.33 -3.96 7.23
N ALA A 121 18.52 -4.55 7.36
CA ALA A 121 19.65 -3.88 7.99
C ALA A 121 20.08 -2.62 7.21
N THR A 122 20.02 -2.65 5.87
CA THR A 122 20.30 -1.50 5.01
C THR A 122 19.27 -0.39 5.21
N LEU A 123 17.99 -0.70 5.26
CA LEU A 123 16.91 0.25 5.51
C LEU A 123 17.04 0.89 6.91
N GLU A 124 17.19 0.07 7.95
CA GLU A 124 17.25 0.52 9.34
C GLU A 124 18.44 1.46 9.60
N ARG A 125 19.66 1.14 9.11
CA ARG A 125 20.82 2.03 9.29
C ARG A 125 20.74 3.33 8.48
N ASN A 126 19.84 3.41 7.49
CA ASN A 126 19.55 4.62 6.72
C ASN A 126 18.25 5.31 7.17
N GLY A 127 17.72 4.99 8.35
CA GLY A 127 16.61 5.71 8.97
C GLY A 127 15.22 5.23 8.60
N PHE A 128 15.07 4.17 7.81
CA PHE A 128 13.79 3.49 7.62
C PHE A 128 13.56 2.52 8.77
N SER A 129 12.70 2.85 9.70
CA SER A 129 12.40 2.00 10.85
C SER A 129 11.35 0.95 10.50
N HIS A 130 11.53 -0.29 10.96
CA HIS A 130 10.49 -1.30 10.86
C HIS A 130 9.28 -0.90 11.70
N LEU A 131 8.11 -0.88 11.07
CA LEU A 131 6.86 -0.52 11.71
C LEU A 131 6.07 -1.76 12.14
N THR A 132 5.75 -2.59 11.18
CA THR A 132 4.94 -3.80 11.35
C THR A 132 5.13 -4.72 10.14
N ASP A 133 4.51 -5.90 10.21
CA ASP A 133 4.31 -6.74 9.04
C ASP A 133 2.87 -6.61 8.55
N LEU A 134 2.66 -6.48 7.25
CA LEU A 134 1.36 -6.58 6.61
C LEU A 134 1.13 -8.01 6.12
N ARG A 135 -0.03 -8.55 6.44
CA ARG A 135 -0.57 -9.78 5.86
C ARG A 135 -1.34 -9.43 4.60
N PHE A 136 -0.99 -10.03 3.47
CA PHE A 136 -1.75 -9.94 2.23
C PHE A 136 -2.69 -11.12 2.15
N LEU A 137 -3.98 -10.85 2.08
CA LEU A 137 -5.03 -11.84 2.18
C LEU A 137 -5.86 -11.88 0.90
N VAL A 138 -6.27 -13.07 0.50
CA VAL A 138 -7.13 -13.32 -0.67
C VAL A 138 -8.36 -14.11 -0.25
N ARG A 139 -9.54 -13.69 -0.69
CA ARG A 139 -10.76 -14.47 -0.62
C ARG A 139 -11.19 -14.84 -2.04
N ARG A 140 -11.11 -16.11 -2.38
CA ARG A 140 -11.63 -16.65 -3.65
C ARG A 140 -13.15 -16.73 -3.59
N LEU A 141 -13.82 -16.21 -4.61
CA LEU A 141 -15.29 -16.10 -4.62
C LEU A 141 -16.00 -17.30 -5.24
N ASP A 142 -15.26 -18.17 -5.94
CA ASP A 142 -15.69 -19.46 -6.46
C ASP A 142 -15.77 -20.57 -5.38
N GLU A 143 -15.08 -20.37 -4.27
CA GLU A 143 -15.13 -21.29 -3.12
C GLU A 143 -16.37 -21.05 -2.25
N ALA A 144 -16.79 -22.09 -1.53
CA ALA A 144 -17.91 -22.02 -0.60
C ALA A 144 -17.75 -20.83 0.37
N PRO A 145 -18.85 -20.14 0.72
CA PRO A 145 -18.77 -19.07 1.70
C PRO A 145 -18.11 -19.57 2.99
N GLY A 146 -17.23 -18.75 3.58
CA GLY A 146 -16.68 -19.00 4.91
C GLY A 146 -17.81 -19.24 5.92
N LYS A 147 -17.46 -19.64 7.17
CA LYS A 147 -18.46 -19.91 8.20
C LYS A 147 -19.58 -18.88 8.18
N PRO A 148 -20.86 -19.28 8.08
CA PRO A 148 -21.96 -18.34 8.17
C PRO A 148 -21.74 -17.45 9.39
N ALA A 149 -22.01 -16.16 9.27
CA ALA A 149 -22.01 -15.27 10.42
C ALA A 149 -22.83 -15.96 11.50
N GLY A 150 -22.18 -16.28 12.63
CA GLY A 150 -22.84 -17.01 13.71
C GLY A 150 -24.21 -16.41 13.94
N ALA A 151 -25.20 -17.26 14.14
CA ALA A 151 -26.62 -16.94 14.26
C ALA A 151 -26.94 -16.11 15.52
N ALA A 152 -26.34 -14.91 15.61
CA ALA A 152 -26.87 -13.79 16.35
C ALA A 152 -27.56 -12.85 15.36
N ALA A 153 -28.43 -13.42 14.52
CA ALA A 153 -29.40 -12.67 13.73
C ALA A 153 -30.65 -12.41 14.58
N GLU A 154 -30.47 -11.90 15.79
CA GLU A 154 -31.48 -11.06 16.41
C GLU A 154 -31.59 -9.82 15.56
N ALA A 155 -32.79 -9.55 15.02
CA ALA A 155 -33.21 -8.43 14.18
C ALA A 155 -32.08 -7.42 13.85
N ALA A 156 -31.18 -7.81 12.94
CA ALA A 156 -30.00 -7.00 12.64
C ALA A 156 -30.49 -5.66 12.10
N GLU A 157 -30.35 -4.62 12.92
CA GLU A 157 -30.69 -3.25 12.53
C GLU A 157 -30.12 -2.97 11.13
N THR A 158 -30.96 -2.37 10.28
CA THR A 158 -30.63 -2.14 8.87
C THR A 158 -29.39 -1.25 8.75
N LEU A 159 -28.42 -1.67 7.94
CA LEU A 159 -27.36 -0.79 7.49
C LEU A 159 -27.86 -0.07 6.23
N GLU A 160 -27.97 1.25 6.33
CA GLU A 160 -28.23 2.08 5.16
C GLU A 160 -26.91 2.36 4.44
N THR A 161 -26.90 2.23 3.13
CA THR A 161 -25.70 2.44 2.30
C THR A 161 -25.81 3.75 1.53
N VAL A 162 -24.72 4.54 1.57
CA VAL A 162 -24.55 5.76 0.77
C VAL A 162 -23.39 5.54 -0.17
N VAL A 163 -23.64 5.63 -1.48
CA VAL A 163 -22.61 5.50 -2.51
C VAL A 163 -21.81 6.80 -2.60
N TYR A 164 -20.51 6.67 -2.82
CA TYR A 164 -19.64 7.80 -3.04
C TYR A 164 -19.98 8.54 -4.33
N GLN A 165 -20.03 9.86 -4.24
CA GLN A 165 -20.28 10.77 -5.36
C GLN A 165 -19.22 11.88 -5.34
N PRO A 166 -18.19 11.81 -6.20
CA PRO A 166 -17.13 12.80 -6.26
C PRO A 166 -17.67 14.22 -6.42
N GLY A 167 -17.13 15.15 -5.62
CA GLY A 167 -17.58 16.54 -5.61
C GLY A 167 -18.89 16.81 -4.84
N VAL A 168 -19.62 15.77 -4.45
CA VAL A 168 -20.90 15.90 -3.73
C VAL A 168 -20.78 15.53 -2.26
N ASN A 169 -20.18 14.39 -1.97
CA ASN A 169 -20.09 13.89 -0.59
C ASN A 169 -18.66 13.60 -0.11
N ASP A 170 -17.64 14.16 -0.78
CA ASP A 170 -16.22 14.00 -0.44
C ASP A 170 -15.95 14.31 1.05
N SER A 171 -16.39 15.49 1.52
CA SER A 171 -16.16 15.90 2.90
C SER A 171 -16.85 15.00 3.94
N ARG A 172 -17.95 14.32 3.57
CA ARG A 172 -18.62 13.37 4.44
C ARG A 172 -17.79 12.08 4.57
N PHE A 173 -17.30 11.55 3.46
CA PHE A 173 -16.41 10.38 3.45
C PHE A 173 -15.09 10.69 4.16
N ALA A 174 -14.46 11.82 3.85
CA ALA A 174 -13.21 12.26 4.48
C ALA A 174 -13.34 12.32 6.01
N ARG A 175 -14.36 13.01 6.53
CA ARG A 175 -14.61 13.09 7.98
C ARG A 175 -14.82 11.73 8.63
N LEU A 176 -15.56 10.83 7.96
CA LEU A 176 -15.77 9.51 8.52
C LEU A 176 -14.49 8.68 8.52
N ILE A 177 -13.67 8.75 7.47
CA ILE A 177 -12.35 8.11 7.42
C ILE A 177 -11.49 8.58 8.61
N GLU A 178 -11.41 9.89 8.87
CA GLU A 178 -10.69 10.42 10.03
C GLU A 178 -11.23 9.90 11.37
N GLN A 179 -12.56 9.77 11.50
CA GLN A 179 -13.16 9.19 12.71
C GLN A 179 -12.79 7.71 12.87
N THR A 180 -12.63 6.97 11.76
CA THR A 180 -12.24 5.56 11.80
C THR A 180 -10.75 5.36 12.09
N TYR A 181 -9.90 6.38 11.88
CA TYR A 181 -8.49 6.35 12.27
C TYR A 181 -8.27 6.47 13.79
N ARG A 182 -9.21 7.09 14.51
CA ARG A 182 -9.08 7.26 15.95
C ARG A 182 -8.96 5.91 16.66
N GLU A 183 -7.85 5.75 17.39
CA GLU A 183 -7.51 4.51 18.08
C GLU A 183 -7.58 3.28 17.14
N THR A 184 -7.08 3.44 15.92
CA THR A 184 -6.95 2.33 14.98
C THR A 184 -5.93 1.31 15.50
N ARG A 185 -6.14 0.03 15.14
CA ARG A 185 -5.14 -1.03 15.35
C ARG A 185 -4.40 -1.38 14.06
N ASP A 186 -4.74 -0.69 12.99
CA ASP A 186 -4.11 -0.86 11.68
C ASP A 186 -3.13 0.29 11.46
N CYS A 187 -1.85 0.03 11.59
CA CYS A 187 -0.78 1.03 11.54
C CYS A 187 -1.08 2.28 12.40
N PRO A 188 -1.24 2.16 13.74
CA PRO A 188 -1.64 3.27 14.61
C PRO A 188 -0.65 4.44 14.57
N GLU A 189 0.59 4.22 14.19
CA GLU A 189 1.64 5.24 14.04
C GLU A 189 1.33 6.23 12.90
N LEU A 190 0.40 5.87 11.99
CA LEU A 190 -0.05 6.74 10.91
C LEU A 190 -1.24 7.61 11.30
N GLU A 191 -1.78 7.46 12.51
CA GLU A 191 -2.89 8.29 13.01
C GLU A 191 -2.48 9.77 13.05
N GLY A 192 -3.30 10.64 12.45
CA GLY A 192 -3.05 12.10 12.39
C GLY A 192 -1.96 12.53 11.41
N THR A 193 -1.35 11.61 10.66
CA THR A 193 -0.30 11.97 9.69
C THR A 193 -0.85 12.50 8.36
N ARG A 194 -2.12 12.22 8.05
CA ARG A 194 -2.81 12.71 6.84
C ARG A 194 -4.28 13.06 7.14
N THR A 195 -4.84 13.96 6.32
CA THR A 195 -6.27 14.29 6.39
C THR A 195 -7.12 13.22 5.68
N GLY A 196 -8.43 13.25 5.95
CA GLY A 196 -9.37 12.36 5.25
C GLY A 196 -9.43 12.62 3.74
N GLU A 197 -9.27 13.87 3.31
CA GLU A 197 -9.18 14.22 1.88
C GLU A 197 -7.94 13.62 1.23
N GLN A 198 -6.77 13.70 1.89
CA GLN A 198 -5.54 13.07 1.42
C GLN A 198 -5.70 11.56 1.33
N ALA A 199 -6.37 10.95 2.32
CA ALA A 199 -6.67 9.52 2.31
C ALA A 199 -7.57 9.13 1.13
N LEU A 200 -8.61 9.92 0.80
CA LEU A 200 -9.44 9.68 -0.38
C LEU A 200 -8.63 9.72 -1.67
N VAL A 201 -7.71 10.69 -1.81
CA VAL A 201 -6.81 10.75 -2.98
C VAL A 201 -5.94 9.51 -3.07
N SER A 202 -5.30 9.12 -1.96
CA SER A 202 -4.44 7.94 -1.89
C SER A 202 -5.18 6.66 -2.28
N HIS A 203 -6.36 6.44 -1.71
CA HIS A 203 -7.14 5.22 -1.98
C HIS A 203 -7.65 5.10 -3.43
N ARG A 204 -7.73 6.20 -4.19
CA ARG A 204 -8.05 6.15 -5.63
C ARG A 204 -6.90 5.63 -6.49
N MET A 205 -5.67 5.62 -5.97
CA MET A 205 -4.47 5.30 -6.75
C MET A 205 -4.18 3.79 -6.83
N SER A 206 -4.83 2.97 -6.00
CA SER A 206 -4.70 1.51 -6.08
C SER A 206 -5.74 0.95 -7.03
N GLY A 207 -5.33 0.25 -8.07
CA GLY A 207 -6.24 -0.35 -9.07
C GLY A 207 -7.09 0.66 -9.86
N ASP A 208 -8.15 0.16 -10.47
CA ASP A 208 -9.11 0.97 -11.23
C ASP A 208 -10.21 1.49 -10.30
N PHE A 209 -10.20 2.79 -10.05
CA PHE A 209 -11.19 3.47 -9.22
C PHE A 209 -12.54 3.59 -9.93
N ASP A 210 -13.62 3.25 -9.20
CA ASP A 210 -15.00 3.53 -9.60
C ASP A 210 -15.80 3.95 -8.35
N PRO A 211 -16.39 5.16 -8.31
CA PRO A 211 -17.09 5.66 -7.14
C PRO A 211 -18.26 4.76 -6.69
N SER A 212 -18.87 4.00 -7.59
CA SER A 212 -19.98 3.09 -7.26
C SER A 212 -19.57 1.95 -6.31
N ARG A 213 -18.27 1.65 -6.20
CA ARG A 213 -17.72 0.62 -5.31
C ARG A 213 -17.35 1.17 -3.93
N TRP A 214 -17.37 2.49 -3.76
CA TRP A 214 -17.07 3.14 -2.51
C TRP A 214 -18.35 3.43 -1.73
N ARG A 215 -18.46 2.89 -0.52
CA ARG A 215 -19.68 2.93 0.28
C ARG A 215 -19.41 3.42 1.68
N LEU A 216 -20.28 4.32 2.13
CA LEU A 216 -20.43 4.72 3.52
C LEU A 216 -21.66 4.00 4.08
N PHE A 217 -21.56 3.50 5.29
CA PHE A 217 -22.63 2.78 5.98
C PHE A 217 -23.14 3.60 7.16
N ARG A 218 -24.47 3.69 7.25
CA ARG A 218 -25.15 4.31 8.37
C ARG A 218 -25.79 3.25 9.26
N TRP A 219 -25.64 3.42 10.54
CA TRP A 219 -26.23 2.58 11.55
C TRP A 219 -26.79 3.45 12.67
N ARG A 220 -28.04 3.19 13.10
CA ARG A 220 -28.75 4.01 14.11
C ARG A 220 -28.71 5.50 13.78
N ALA A 221 -29.05 5.83 12.52
CA ALA A 221 -29.12 7.19 11.98
C ALA A 221 -27.81 8.00 11.99
N ARG A 222 -26.64 7.35 12.22
CA ARG A 222 -25.30 7.98 12.17
C ARG A 222 -24.39 7.29 11.18
N ASP A 223 -23.41 8.02 10.67
CA ASP A 223 -22.35 7.45 9.84
C ASP A 223 -21.48 6.55 10.70
N ALA A 224 -21.37 5.27 10.34
CA ALA A 224 -20.79 4.25 11.20
C ALA A 224 -19.51 3.60 10.62
N GLY A 225 -19.36 3.59 9.31
CA GLY A 225 -18.17 3.02 8.69
C GLY A 225 -18.11 3.23 7.19
N VAL A 226 -16.94 2.96 6.62
CA VAL A 226 -16.69 3.05 5.17
C VAL A 226 -16.07 1.75 4.66
N LEU A 227 -16.41 1.36 3.44
CA LEU A 227 -15.77 0.31 2.66
C LEU A 227 -15.44 0.89 1.29
N LEU A 228 -14.16 0.93 0.95
CA LEU A 228 -13.64 1.42 -0.32
C LEU A 228 -13.04 0.22 -1.07
N MET A 229 -13.52 -0.05 -2.28
CA MET A 229 -13.03 -1.15 -3.11
C MET A 229 -12.65 -0.65 -4.49
N ASN A 230 -11.52 -1.11 -5.01
CA ASN A 230 -11.06 -0.83 -6.36
C ASN A 230 -10.91 -2.12 -7.16
N ASP A 231 -10.91 -2.01 -8.48
CA ASP A 231 -10.84 -3.16 -9.38
C ASP A 231 -9.39 -3.40 -9.86
N HIS A 232 -9.02 -4.66 -9.93
CA HIS A 232 -7.80 -5.14 -10.58
C HIS A 232 -8.19 -6.08 -11.71
N PRO A 233 -8.56 -5.55 -12.89
CA PRO A 233 -9.11 -6.35 -13.98
C PRO A 233 -8.18 -7.46 -14.45
N GLU A 234 -6.86 -7.21 -14.44
CA GLU A 234 -5.83 -8.18 -14.87
C GLU A 234 -5.75 -9.39 -13.93
N GLN A 235 -6.20 -9.23 -12.67
CA GLN A 235 -6.30 -10.31 -11.67
C GLN A 235 -7.73 -10.83 -11.50
N ALA A 236 -8.69 -10.29 -12.25
CA ALA A 236 -10.12 -10.53 -12.08
C ALA A 236 -10.57 -10.39 -10.61
N ALA A 237 -10.03 -9.42 -9.88
CA ALA A 237 -10.21 -9.26 -8.44
C ALA A 237 -10.59 -7.82 -8.06
N TRP A 238 -11.32 -7.66 -6.94
CA TRP A 238 -11.45 -6.38 -6.26
C TRP A 238 -10.53 -6.34 -5.05
N GLU A 239 -9.95 -5.18 -4.76
CA GLU A 239 -9.18 -4.92 -3.56
C GLU A 239 -10.00 -4.09 -2.58
N VAL A 240 -10.04 -4.49 -1.32
CA VAL A 240 -10.47 -3.62 -0.21
C VAL A 240 -9.31 -2.68 0.10
N VAL A 241 -9.33 -1.49 -0.50
CA VAL A 241 -8.30 -0.48 -0.26
C VAL A 241 -8.46 0.21 1.09
N TYR A 242 -9.68 0.18 1.65
CA TYR A 242 -9.95 0.64 3.00
C TYR A 242 -11.25 0.05 3.56
N LEU A 243 -11.21 -0.38 4.82
CA LEU A 243 -12.37 -0.76 5.63
C LEU A 243 -12.19 -0.17 7.02
N GLY A 244 -13.06 0.76 7.40
CA GLY A 244 -13.02 1.39 8.71
C GLY A 244 -14.39 1.47 9.37
N VAL A 245 -14.43 1.26 10.69
CA VAL A 245 -15.61 1.45 11.53
C VAL A 245 -15.32 2.54 12.55
N ALA A 246 -16.21 3.53 12.65
CA ALA A 246 -16.10 4.62 13.61
C ALA A 246 -15.99 4.03 15.04
N ARG A 247 -15.12 4.62 15.87
CA ARG A 247 -14.78 4.12 17.21
C ARG A 247 -16.02 3.72 18.02
N ASP A 248 -17.00 4.62 18.11
CA ASP A 248 -18.21 4.42 18.91
C ASP A 248 -19.19 3.39 18.32
N CYS A 249 -18.91 2.88 17.14
CA CYS A 249 -19.68 1.84 16.46
C CYS A 249 -18.99 0.48 16.43
N ARG A 250 -17.75 0.39 16.93
CA ARG A 250 -16.99 -0.88 17.00
C ARG A 250 -17.65 -1.87 17.96
N GLY A 251 -17.28 -3.16 17.83
CA GLY A 251 -17.82 -4.21 18.68
C GLY A 251 -19.21 -4.73 18.32
N ASN A 252 -19.89 -4.11 17.33
CA ASN A 252 -21.26 -4.46 16.88
C ASN A 252 -21.28 -5.31 15.59
N GLY A 253 -20.18 -5.91 15.20
CA GLY A 253 -20.10 -6.75 14.00
C GLY A 253 -20.20 -6.00 12.66
N LEU A 254 -20.19 -4.65 12.68
CA LEU A 254 -20.42 -3.84 11.48
C LEU A 254 -19.37 -4.08 10.39
N GLY A 255 -18.08 -4.14 10.75
CA GLY A 255 -16.99 -4.41 9.78
C GLY A 255 -17.21 -5.72 9.01
N ARG A 256 -17.65 -6.78 9.70
CA ARG A 256 -17.99 -8.08 9.08
C ARG A 256 -19.16 -7.94 8.11
N ARG A 257 -20.22 -7.22 8.49
CA ARG A 257 -21.41 -7.01 7.66
C ARG A 257 -21.07 -6.20 6.41
N MET A 258 -20.34 -5.10 6.58
CA MET A 258 -19.88 -4.24 5.48
C MET A 258 -19.02 -5.02 4.48
N LEU A 259 -18.07 -5.81 4.97
CA LEU A 259 -17.22 -6.64 4.11
C LEU A 259 -18.02 -7.74 3.41
N ALA A 260 -18.98 -8.35 4.08
CA ALA A 260 -19.88 -9.35 3.46
C ALA A 260 -20.69 -8.75 2.28
N GLU A 261 -21.15 -7.50 2.41
CA GLU A 261 -21.78 -6.77 1.30
C GLU A 261 -20.78 -6.52 0.14
N GLY A 262 -19.53 -6.15 0.46
CA GLY A 262 -18.47 -5.98 -0.54
C GLY A 262 -18.17 -7.29 -1.30
N LEU A 263 -18.06 -8.41 -0.57
CA LEU A 263 -17.88 -9.74 -1.16
C LEU A 263 -19.05 -10.13 -2.08
N SER A 264 -20.28 -9.84 -1.65
CA SER A 264 -21.49 -10.08 -2.47
C SER A 264 -21.47 -9.23 -3.74
N ALA A 265 -21.11 -7.95 -3.64
CA ALA A 265 -21.00 -7.05 -4.78
C ALA A 265 -19.91 -7.47 -5.76
N ALA A 266 -18.73 -7.89 -5.27
CA ALA A 266 -17.65 -8.41 -6.11
C ALA A 266 -18.07 -9.68 -6.84
N ARG A 267 -18.79 -10.59 -6.18
CA ARG A 267 -19.36 -11.81 -6.81
C ARG A 267 -20.38 -11.45 -7.88
N ALA A 268 -21.28 -10.51 -7.63
CA ALA A 268 -22.24 -10.02 -8.62
C ALA A 268 -21.56 -9.38 -9.84
N ALA A 269 -20.40 -8.75 -9.64
CA ALA A 269 -19.56 -8.20 -10.70
C ALA A 269 -18.67 -9.27 -11.38
N GLN A 270 -18.90 -10.56 -11.10
CA GLN A 270 -18.17 -11.69 -11.68
C GLN A 270 -16.64 -11.62 -11.44
N ARG A 271 -16.22 -11.08 -10.29
CA ARG A 271 -14.83 -11.16 -9.87
C ARG A 271 -14.54 -12.54 -9.27
N SER A 272 -13.33 -13.05 -9.49
CA SER A 272 -12.89 -14.35 -8.97
C SER A 272 -12.38 -14.26 -7.54
N ALA A 273 -11.93 -13.09 -7.10
CA ALA A 273 -11.36 -12.89 -5.78
C ALA A 273 -11.58 -11.48 -5.22
N VAL A 274 -11.42 -11.37 -3.89
CA VAL A 274 -11.24 -10.10 -3.19
C VAL A 274 -9.91 -10.15 -2.44
N LEU A 275 -9.13 -9.08 -2.57
CA LEU A 275 -7.81 -8.89 -2.00
C LEU A 275 -7.87 -7.87 -0.87
N LEU A 276 -6.99 -7.97 0.11
CA LEU A 276 -6.73 -6.92 1.10
C LEU A 276 -5.37 -7.09 1.76
N ALA A 277 -4.86 -6.01 2.37
CA ALA A 277 -3.74 -6.07 3.29
C ALA A 277 -4.18 -5.62 4.69
N VAL A 278 -3.57 -6.19 5.74
CA VAL A 278 -3.87 -5.86 7.13
C VAL A 278 -2.62 -5.93 8.00
N ASP A 279 -2.49 -4.99 8.93
CA ASP A 279 -1.45 -5.03 9.96
C ASP A 279 -1.56 -6.32 10.79
N CYS A 280 -0.47 -7.06 10.93
CA CYS A 280 -0.46 -8.31 11.69
C CYS A 280 -0.82 -8.12 13.18
N ARG A 281 -0.66 -6.89 13.72
CA ARG A 281 -1.05 -6.51 15.08
C ARG A 281 -2.56 -6.29 15.23
N ASN A 282 -3.30 -6.15 14.10
CA ASN A 282 -4.75 -5.98 14.11
C ASN A 282 -5.45 -7.35 14.15
N GLU A 283 -5.26 -8.08 15.26
CA GLU A 283 -5.83 -9.43 15.44
C GLU A 283 -7.34 -9.46 15.30
N TYR A 284 -8.01 -8.35 15.66
CA TYR A 284 -9.47 -8.26 15.57
C TYR A 284 -9.95 -8.27 14.12
N ALA A 285 -9.35 -7.46 13.26
CA ALA A 285 -9.65 -7.47 11.83
C ALA A 285 -9.21 -8.80 11.20
N GLY A 286 -8.02 -9.31 11.57
CA GLY A 286 -7.53 -10.61 11.12
C GLY A 286 -8.54 -11.72 11.36
N LYS A 287 -9.11 -11.81 12.56
CA LYS A 287 -10.16 -12.80 12.88
C LYS A 287 -11.41 -12.64 12.01
N VAL A 288 -11.84 -11.40 11.73
CA VAL A 288 -12.98 -11.15 10.85
C VAL A 288 -12.69 -11.67 9.44
N TYR A 289 -11.48 -11.42 8.92
CA TYR A 289 -11.07 -11.89 7.59
C TYR A 289 -10.94 -13.40 7.53
N ASP A 290 -10.29 -14.03 8.51
CA ASP A 290 -10.18 -15.50 8.61
C ASP A 290 -11.57 -16.15 8.66
N ASP A 291 -12.51 -15.63 9.46
CA ASP A 291 -13.88 -16.10 9.56
C ASP A 291 -14.68 -15.94 8.23
N LEU A 292 -14.36 -14.93 7.41
CA LEU A 292 -14.96 -14.74 6.10
C LEU A 292 -14.27 -15.56 4.99
N GLY A 293 -13.27 -16.36 5.36
CA GLY A 293 -12.56 -17.28 4.48
C GLY A 293 -11.46 -16.62 3.64
N PHE A 294 -10.89 -15.53 4.11
CA PHE A 294 -9.66 -15.00 3.55
C PHE A 294 -8.47 -15.87 3.97
N VAL A 295 -7.53 -16.06 3.05
CA VAL A 295 -6.32 -16.85 3.24
C VAL A 295 -5.10 -15.96 3.02
N GLU A 296 -4.10 -16.06 3.89
CA GLU A 296 -2.84 -15.33 3.74
C GLU A 296 -2.03 -15.92 2.57
N THR A 297 -1.64 -15.07 1.62
CA THR A 297 -0.85 -15.45 0.45
C THR A 297 0.56 -14.86 0.49
N ASP A 298 0.76 -13.77 1.22
CA ASP A 298 2.07 -13.12 1.35
C ASP A 298 2.13 -12.33 2.66
N ARG A 299 3.36 -12.02 3.10
CA ARG A 299 3.62 -11.18 4.26
C ARG A 299 4.84 -10.32 4.02
N ARG A 300 4.69 -9.00 4.19
CA ARG A 300 5.74 -8.01 3.96
C ARG A 300 6.03 -7.21 5.22
N ALA A 301 7.30 -7.02 5.53
CA ALA A 301 7.74 -6.08 6.54
C ALA A 301 7.66 -4.65 5.98
N VAL A 302 7.00 -3.76 6.72
CA VAL A 302 6.86 -2.35 6.40
C VAL A 302 7.94 -1.57 7.11
N HIS A 303 8.73 -0.82 6.36
CA HIS A 303 9.73 0.11 6.86
C HIS A 303 9.34 1.53 6.47
N LEU A 304 9.33 2.43 7.44
CA LEU A 304 8.94 3.82 7.23
C LEU A 304 10.10 4.77 7.53
N TYR A 305 10.24 5.77 6.68
CA TYR A 305 11.06 6.95 6.90
C TYR A 305 10.15 8.16 7.05
N PHE A 306 10.28 8.88 8.15
CA PHE A 306 9.57 10.14 8.40
C PHE A 306 10.54 11.30 8.14
N PRO A 307 10.38 12.04 7.03
CA PRO A 307 11.18 13.23 6.78
C PRO A 307 11.07 14.23 7.93
N PRO A 308 12.16 14.89 8.32
CA PRO A 308 12.10 15.96 9.31
C PRO A 308 11.20 17.11 8.80
N PRO A 309 10.44 17.78 9.66
CA PRO A 309 9.58 18.88 9.23
C PRO A 309 10.41 19.97 8.52
N ALA A 310 9.87 20.51 7.42
CA ALA A 310 10.58 21.41 6.48
C ALA A 310 11.34 22.59 7.13
N ARG A 311 10.94 23.04 8.35
CA ARG A 311 11.65 24.08 9.12
C ARG A 311 13.02 23.64 9.67
N ALA A 312 13.27 22.33 9.81
CA ALA A 312 14.53 21.82 10.35
C ALA A 312 15.63 21.70 9.28
N VAL A 313 15.26 21.64 8.01
CA VAL A 313 16.20 21.51 6.87
C VAL A 313 16.90 22.85 6.59
N ALA A 314 16.22 23.99 6.78
CA ALA A 314 16.79 25.32 6.56
C ALA A 314 17.88 25.70 7.57
N ALA A 315 17.95 25.04 8.73
CA ALA A 315 18.93 25.32 9.78
C ALA A 315 20.25 24.50 9.64
N ARG A 316 20.34 23.59 8.67
CA ARG A 316 21.52 22.73 8.43
C ARG A 316 22.33 23.09 7.17
N ARG A 317 22.03 24.23 6.52
CA ARG A 317 22.77 24.76 5.38
C ARG A 317 23.70 25.90 5.79
#